data_aaf7401ecb61d1befb21c3a3d3be9643
#
_entry.id   aaf7401ecb61d1befb21c3a3d3be9643
#
_cell.length_a   1.000
_cell.length_b   1.000
_cell.length_c   1.000
_cell.angle_alpha   90.00
_cell.angle_beta   90.00
_cell.angle_gamma   90.00
#
_symmetry.space_group_name_H-M   'P 1'
#
loop_
_entity.id
_entity.type
_entity.pdbx_description
1 polymer ?
#
loop_
_entity_poly.entity_id
_entity_poly.type
_entity_poly.pdbx_seq_one_letter_code
_entity_poly.pdbx_strand_id
1 'polypeptide(L)'
;MTNTGTDVEAGDRQGAETAQAAPRRLSPLAIVIMVIVLALLGVLGLQLIEANRSQPTGGPAPDFTLQIFDALGGGTFTLSENRGKVIVINFWASWCAPCRDEAPALQQVWEAYRARGDVVLLGVDYVDNTQDALAYIAEFGITYPNGPDLGTRISDAYHIQGVPETFVIGKDGNVFQFIYAGVTARDLAAIIDRALAQ
;
A
#
# COMPACT_ATOMS: atom_id res chain seq x y z
N MET A 1 -5.17 23.01 -104.92
CA MET A 1 -6.42 23.44 -104.29
C MET A 1 -6.30 23.15 -102.78
N THR A 2 -6.32 24.25 -102.06
CA THR A 2 -6.71 24.51 -100.69
C THR A 2 -5.99 23.81 -99.52
N ASN A 3 -5.17 24.58 -99.04
CA ASN A 3 -4.71 24.90 -97.67
C ASN A 3 -5.73 24.71 -96.57
N THR A 4 -5.28 24.24 -95.42
CA THR A 4 -5.79 24.66 -94.12
C THR A 4 -4.74 24.46 -93.06
N GLY A 5 -4.34 25.56 -92.43
CA GLY A 5 -3.47 25.58 -91.27
C GLY A 5 -4.17 25.12 -89.95
N THR A 6 -3.37 24.67 -89.07
CA THR A 6 -3.83 24.41 -87.68
C THR A 6 -2.92 25.16 -86.72
N ASP A 7 -3.50 26.19 -86.11
CA ASP A 7 -2.92 26.93 -85.02
C ASP A 7 -2.88 26.02 -83.73
N VAL A 8 -1.69 25.93 -83.18
CA VAL A 8 -1.49 25.24 -81.91
C VAL A 8 -1.52 26.26 -80.75
N GLU A 9 -2.58 26.26 -80.05
CA GLU A 9 -2.82 27.11 -78.89
C GLU A 9 -1.98 26.60 -77.70
N ALA A 10 -1.20 27.49 -77.10
CA ALA A 10 -0.32 27.25 -76.00
C ALA A 10 -1.13 27.13 -74.73
N GLY A 11 -1.15 25.94 -74.11
CA GLY A 11 -1.76 25.69 -72.83
C GLY A 11 -1.02 26.34 -71.66
N ASP A 12 -1.76 27.16 -70.98
CA ASP A 12 -1.41 27.85 -69.72
C ASP A 12 -1.09 26.84 -68.60
N ARG A 13 0.16 26.84 -68.15
CA ARG A 13 0.59 26.06 -66.94
C ARG A 13 0.30 26.91 -65.72
N GLN A 14 -0.88 26.74 -65.14
CA GLN A 14 -1.19 27.23 -63.81
C GLN A 14 -0.24 26.56 -62.77
N GLY A 15 0.65 27.37 -62.21
CA GLY A 15 1.54 27.01 -61.16
C GLY A 15 0.74 26.66 -59.86
N ALA A 16 0.86 25.45 -59.46
CA ALA A 16 0.39 25.03 -58.12
C ALA A 16 1.24 25.73 -57.06
N GLU A 17 0.74 26.83 -56.54
CA GLU A 17 1.31 27.55 -55.40
C GLU A 17 1.11 26.72 -54.13
N THR A 18 2.14 26.01 -53.68
CA THR A 18 2.18 25.34 -52.42
C THR A 18 2.17 26.39 -51.31
N ALA A 19 1.00 26.63 -50.74
CA ALA A 19 0.85 27.47 -49.56
C ALA A 19 1.65 26.85 -48.38
N GLN A 20 2.86 27.35 -48.18
CA GLN A 20 3.63 27.05 -46.95
C GLN A 20 2.88 27.64 -45.77
N ALA A 21 2.26 26.76 -44.96
CA ALA A 21 1.63 27.14 -43.71
C ALA A 21 2.69 27.72 -42.74
N ALA A 22 2.61 29.01 -42.49
CA ALA A 22 3.48 29.68 -41.51
C ALA A 22 3.38 29.02 -40.13
N PRO A 23 4.48 28.83 -39.42
CA PRO A 23 4.46 28.23 -38.08
C PRO A 23 3.59 29.09 -37.14
N ARG A 24 2.47 28.51 -36.67
CA ARG A 24 1.61 29.16 -35.66
C ARG A 24 2.42 29.35 -34.39
N ARG A 25 2.83 30.57 -34.12
CA ARG A 25 3.46 30.91 -32.81
C ARG A 25 2.40 30.81 -31.76
N LEU A 26 2.60 29.90 -30.81
CA LEU A 26 1.73 29.79 -29.63
C LEU A 26 1.75 31.11 -28.86
N SER A 27 0.60 31.60 -28.44
CA SER A 27 0.53 32.79 -27.61
C SER A 27 1.19 32.53 -26.23
N PRO A 28 1.83 33.53 -25.62
CA PRO A 28 2.44 33.34 -24.32
C PRO A 28 1.42 32.81 -23.26
N LEU A 29 0.17 33.22 -23.39
CA LEU A 29 -0.92 32.71 -22.54
C LEU A 29 -1.17 31.20 -22.77
N ALA A 30 -1.12 30.71 -24.00
CA ALA A 30 -1.28 29.28 -24.30
C ALA A 30 -0.12 28.45 -23.72
N ILE A 31 1.10 28.99 -23.73
CA ILE A 31 2.27 28.35 -23.12
C ILE A 31 2.09 28.26 -21.61
N VAL A 32 1.66 29.33 -20.95
CA VAL A 32 1.41 29.35 -19.50
C VAL A 32 0.32 28.33 -19.12
N ILE A 33 -0.79 28.29 -19.84
CA ILE A 33 -1.86 27.32 -19.60
C ILE A 33 -1.34 25.89 -19.77
N MET A 34 -0.57 25.61 -20.82
CA MET A 34 0.02 24.30 -21.07
C MET A 34 0.94 23.85 -19.93
N VAL A 35 1.79 24.76 -19.41
CA VAL A 35 2.67 24.48 -18.29
C VAL A 35 1.88 24.16 -17.00
N ILE A 36 0.82 24.93 -16.73
CA ILE A 36 -0.05 24.68 -15.57
C ILE A 36 -0.73 23.30 -15.68
N VAL A 37 -1.28 22.99 -16.87
CA VAL A 37 -1.94 21.68 -17.12
C VAL A 37 -0.95 20.54 -16.95
N LEU A 38 0.26 20.66 -17.49
CA LEU A 38 1.30 19.64 -17.34
C LEU A 38 1.74 19.48 -15.88
N ALA A 39 1.86 20.57 -15.13
CA ALA A 39 2.17 20.52 -13.69
C ALA A 39 1.06 19.82 -12.91
N LEU A 40 -0.21 20.14 -13.17
CA LEU A 40 -1.36 19.48 -12.55
C LEU A 40 -1.44 17.99 -12.90
N LEU A 41 -1.22 17.63 -14.15
CA LEU A 41 -1.16 16.24 -14.59
C LEU A 41 0.02 15.49 -13.94
N GLY A 42 1.15 16.15 -13.77
CA GLY A 42 2.31 15.61 -13.06
C GLY A 42 2.01 15.32 -11.60
N VAL A 43 1.39 16.27 -10.90
CA VAL A 43 0.97 16.09 -9.49
C VAL A 43 -0.08 14.99 -9.38
N LEU A 44 -1.07 14.98 -10.26
CA LEU A 44 -2.09 13.92 -10.28
C LEU A 44 -1.47 12.54 -10.55
N GLY A 45 -0.53 12.47 -11.50
CA GLY A 45 0.20 11.23 -11.81
C GLY A 45 0.98 10.71 -10.60
N LEU A 46 1.68 11.59 -9.87
CA LEU A 46 2.38 11.22 -8.64
C LEU A 46 1.42 10.73 -7.55
N GLN A 47 0.28 11.40 -7.37
CA GLN A 47 -0.74 10.96 -6.41
C GLN A 47 -1.35 9.60 -6.78
N LEU A 48 -1.58 9.34 -8.07
CA LEU A 48 -2.09 8.04 -8.53
C LEU A 48 -1.07 6.91 -8.33
N ILE A 49 0.23 7.18 -8.51
CA ILE A 49 1.29 6.21 -8.23
C ILE A 49 1.34 5.90 -6.74
N GLU A 50 1.22 6.91 -5.88
CA GLU A 50 1.20 6.72 -4.42
C GLU A 50 -0.05 5.95 -3.96
N ALA A 51 -1.22 6.32 -4.46
CA ALA A 51 -2.50 5.65 -4.13
C ALA A 51 -2.59 4.20 -4.63
N ASN A 52 -1.77 3.80 -5.62
CA ASN A 52 -1.76 2.45 -6.18
C ASN A 52 -0.61 1.58 -5.63
N ARG A 53 0.02 2.00 -4.52
CA ARG A 53 0.99 1.14 -3.83
C ARG A 53 0.25 -0.02 -3.18
N SER A 54 0.61 -1.23 -3.58
CA SER A 54 0.10 -2.46 -2.96
C SER A 54 0.84 -2.76 -1.65
N GLN A 55 0.22 -3.56 -0.79
CA GLN A 55 0.84 -4.06 0.42
C GLN A 55 2.17 -4.77 0.10
N PRO A 56 3.19 -4.66 0.97
CA PRO A 56 4.43 -5.39 0.78
C PRO A 56 4.18 -6.90 0.90
N THR A 57 4.44 -7.63 -0.17
CA THR A 57 4.29 -9.09 -0.24
C THR A 57 5.63 -9.83 -0.22
N GLY A 58 6.72 -9.10 -0.01
CA GLY A 58 8.09 -9.61 0.05
C GLY A 58 9.09 -8.47 0.24
N GLY A 59 10.37 -8.81 0.39
CA GLY A 59 11.44 -7.85 0.66
C GLY A 59 11.40 -7.28 2.08
N PRO A 60 12.25 -6.28 2.41
CA PRO A 60 12.36 -5.72 3.75
C PRO A 60 11.02 -5.17 4.26
N ALA A 61 10.61 -5.62 5.45
CA ALA A 61 9.43 -5.08 6.12
C ALA A 61 9.70 -3.62 6.53
N PRO A 62 8.74 -2.71 6.33
CA PRO A 62 8.84 -1.34 6.82
C PRO A 62 9.10 -1.32 8.33
N ASP A 63 10.18 -0.63 8.76
CA ASP A 63 10.50 -0.52 10.19
C ASP A 63 9.58 0.49 10.88
N PHE A 64 9.22 0.17 12.13
CA PHE A 64 8.39 1.05 12.94
C PHE A 64 8.63 0.82 14.44
N THR A 65 8.18 1.80 15.23
CA THR A 65 8.04 1.68 16.68
C THR A 65 6.57 1.89 17.06
N LEU A 66 6.02 0.96 17.82
CA LEU A 66 4.65 0.99 18.35
C LEU A 66 4.69 1.15 19.86
N GLN A 67 3.92 2.10 20.39
CA GLN A 67 3.68 2.20 21.82
C GLN A 67 2.67 1.13 22.25
N ILE A 68 3.03 0.29 23.21
CA ILE A 68 2.15 -0.78 23.70
C ILE A 68 1.18 -0.20 24.73
N PHE A 69 -0.08 -0.63 24.69
CA PHE A 69 -1.07 -0.26 25.71
C PHE A 69 -0.57 -0.65 27.12
N ASP A 70 -0.73 0.25 28.09
CA ASP A 70 -0.31 0.01 29.48
C ASP A 70 -0.96 -1.23 30.09
N ALA A 71 -2.21 -1.51 29.72
CA ALA A 71 -2.94 -2.70 30.12
C ALA A 71 -2.28 -4.03 29.69
N LEU A 72 -1.38 -3.99 28.68
CA LEU A 72 -0.62 -5.12 28.17
C LEU A 72 0.87 -5.03 28.52
N GLY A 73 1.21 -4.26 29.56
CA GLY A 73 2.58 -4.11 30.06
C GLY A 73 3.29 -2.83 29.63
N GLY A 74 2.70 -2.04 28.75
CA GLY A 74 3.27 -0.76 28.31
C GLY A 74 4.61 -0.90 27.57
N GLY A 75 5.33 0.22 27.44
CA GLY A 75 6.61 0.28 26.75
C GLY A 75 6.47 0.38 25.24
N THR A 76 7.55 0.09 24.54
CA THR A 76 7.61 0.20 23.07
C THR A 76 8.06 -1.10 22.43
N PHE A 77 7.51 -1.39 21.24
CA PHE A 77 7.99 -2.46 20.37
C PHE A 77 8.59 -1.81 19.12
N THR A 78 9.85 -2.12 18.80
CA THR A 78 10.52 -1.71 17.55
C THR A 78 10.80 -2.95 16.70
N LEU A 79 10.34 -2.95 15.44
CA LEU A 79 10.47 -4.14 14.58
C LEU A 79 11.94 -4.51 14.35
N SER A 80 12.80 -3.54 14.03
CA SER A 80 14.23 -3.77 13.77
C SER A 80 15.01 -4.33 14.95
N GLU A 81 14.55 -4.11 16.19
CA GLU A 81 15.16 -4.67 17.41
C GLU A 81 14.79 -6.13 17.66
N ASN A 82 13.83 -6.67 16.90
CA ASN A 82 13.34 -8.04 17.03
C ASN A 82 13.76 -8.96 15.89
N ARG A 83 14.82 -8.60 15.15
CA ARG A 83 15.42 -9.47 14.13
C ARG A 83 15.86 -10.81 14.75
N GLY A 84 15.80 -11.88 13.96
CA GLY A 84 16.04 -13.24 14.43
C GLY A 84 14.80 -13.94 14.97
N LYS A 85 13.68 -13.22 15.10
CA LYS A 85 12.38 -13.80 15.47
C LYS A 85 11.43 -13.73 14.28
N VAL A 86 10.42 -14.59 14.27
CA VAL A 86 9.26 -14.47 13.41
C VAL A 86 8.27 -13.50 14.06
N ILE A 87 7.88 -12.45 13.35
CA ILE A 87 6.94 -11.44 13.86
C ILE A 87 5.65 -11.53 13.06
N VAL A 88 4.53 -11.70 13.75
CA VAL A 88 3.19 -11.61 13.17
C VAL A 88 2.62 -10.25 13.53
N ILE A 89 2.33 -9.42 12.54
CA ILE A 89 1.74 -8.09 12.71
C ILE A 89 0.31 -8.17 12.20
N ASN A 90 -0.66 -8.02 13.09
CA ASN A 90 -2.08 -7.99 12.75
C ASN A 90 -2.61 -6.57 12.91
N PHE A 91 -3.15 -6.01 11.82
CA PHE A 91 -3.86 -4.73 11.82
C PHE A 91 -5.34 -4.99 12.08
N TRP A 92 -5.90 -4.33 13.09
CA TRP A 92 -7.26 -4.56 13.55
C TRP A 92 -7.92 -3.29 14.10
N ALA A 93 -9.22 -3.34 14.38
CA ALA A 93 -9.93 -2.30 15.10
C ALA A 93 -11.15 -2.88 15.85
N SER A 94 -11.60 -2.25 16.93
CA SER A 94 -12.74 -2.71 17.72
C SER A 94 -14.06 -2.72 16.94
N TRP A 95 -14.22 -1.77 16.02
CA TRP A 95 -15.37 -1.62 15.14
C TRP A 95 -15.39 -2.60 13.95
N CYS A 96 -14.33 -3.36 13.75
CA CYS A 96 -14.17 -4.28 12.63
C CYS A 96 -14.80 -5.65 12.96
N ALA A 97 -15.92 -5.99 12.34
CA ALA A 97 -16.60 -7.26 12.59
C ALA A 97 -15.74 -8.49 12.21
N PRO A 98 -15.06 -8.57 11.04
CA PRO A 98 -14.18 -9.70 10.74
C PRO A 98 -12.97 -9.84 11.68
N CYS A 99 -12.49 -8.72 12.26
CA CYS A 99 -11.41 -8.76 13.27
C CYS A 99 -11.89 -9.45 14.55
N ARG A 100 -13.15 -9.27 14.93
CA ARG A 100 -13.76 -9.94 16.07
C ARG A 100 -13.86 -11.45 15.85
N ASP A 101 -14.12 -11.87 14.61
CA ASP A 101 -14.22 -13.29 14.25
C ASP A 101 -12.86 -14.01 14.34
N GLU A 102 -11.74 -13.31 14.02
CA GLU A 102 -10.40 -13.90 14.04
C GLU A 102 -9.68 -13.79 15.41
N ALA A 103 -10.10 -12.84 16.28
CA ALA A 103 -9.41 -12.56 17.54
C ALA A 103 -9.15 -13.80 18.43
N PRO A 104 -10.12 -14.74 18.59
CA PRO A 104 -9.85 -15.98 19.34
C PRO A 104 -8.77 -16.86 18.70
N ALA A 105 -8.69 -16.87 17.36
CA ALA A 105 -7.68 -17.64 16.64
C ALA A 105 -6.29 -17.08 16.83
N LEU A 106 -6.15 -15.75 16.80
CA LEU A 106 -4.88 -15.05 17.08
C LEU A 106 -4.41 -15.30 18.50
N GLN A 107 -5.30 -15.19 19.50
CA GLN A 107 -4.96 -15.48 20.89
C GLN A 107 -4.54 -16.94 21.07
N GLN A 108 -5.22 -17.89 20.47
CA GLN A 108 -4.84 -19.31 20.51
C GLN A 108 -3.44 -19.54 19.94
N VAL A 109 -3.10 -18.90 18.82
CA VAL A 109 -1.76 -18.98 18.22
C VAL A 109 -0.72 -18.36 19.15
N TRP A 110 -1.00 -17.18 19.71
CA TRP A 110 -0.10 -16.57 20.68
C TRP A 110 0.22 -17.49 21.85
N GLU A 111 -0.78 -18.10 22.45
CA GLU A 111 -0.58 -19.03 23.57
C GLU A 111 0.29 -20.24 23.21
N ALA A 112 0.15 -20.74 21.98
CA ALA A 112 0.95 -21.88 21.50
C ALA A 112 2.43 -21.52 21.26
N TYR A 113 2.71 -20.27 20.86
CA TYR A 113 4.08 -19.88 20.45
C TYR A 113 4.82 -19.00 21.47
N ARG A 114 4.14 -18.28 22.37
CA ARG A 114 4.77 -17.30 23.28
C ARG A 114 5.91 -17.86 24.13
N ALA A 115 5.81 -19.13 24.55
CA ALA A 115 6.82 -19.78 25.38
C ALA A 115 8.12 -20.10 24.64
N ARG A 116 8.12 -20.07 23.30
CA ARG A 116 9.30 -20.36 22.48
C ARG A 116 10.31 -19.22 22.51
N GLY A 117 9.86 -17.96 22.62
CA GLY A 117 10.70 -16.77 22.62
C GLY A 117 11.20 -16.33 21.23
N ASP A 118 10.99 -17.14 20.18
CA ASP A 118 11.38 -16.88 18.79
C ASP A 118 10.21 -16.44 17.88
N VAL A 119 9.02 -16.26 18.46
CA VAL A 119 7.82 -15.74 17.78
C VAL A 119 7.22 -14.61 18.61
N VAL A 120 6.87 -13.52 17.95
CA VAL A 120 6.10 -12.41 18.54
C VAL A 120 4.84 -12.19 17.72
N LEU A 121 3.70 -12.10 18.37
CA LEU A 121 2.46 -11.64 17.78
C LEU A 121 2.23 -10.21 18.26
N LEU A 122 1.94 -9.29 17.37
CA LEU A 122 1.76 -7.86 17.61
C LEU A 122 0.45 -7.40 16.98
N GLY A 123 -0.39 -6.73 17.74
CA GLY A 123 -1.58 -6.05 17.22
C GLY A 123 -1.32 -4.55 17.02
N VAL A 124 -1.69 -4.05 15.84
CA VAL A 124 -1.69 -2.64 15.51
C VAL A 124 -3.14 -2.17 15.39
N ASP A 125 -3.57 -1.40 16.35
CA ASP A 125 -4.95 -0.90 16.47
C ASP A 125 -5.14 0.31 15.55
N TYR A 126 -5.88 0.09 14.46
CA TYR A 126 -6.04 1.02 13.36
C TYR A 126 -7.20 1.99 13.58
N VAL A 127 -6.88 3.28 13.74
CA VAL A 127 -7.87 4.39 13.79
C VAL A 127 -9.06 4.08 14.70
N ASP A 128 -8.76 3.78 15.97
CA ASP A 128 -9.74 3.44 16.98
C ASP A 128 -9.64 4.37 18.19
N ASN A 129 -10.62 4.37 19.06
CA ASN A 129 -10.48 5.01 20.35
C ASN A 129 -9.96 4.03 21.41
N THR A 130 -9.11 4.51 22.29
CA THR A 130 -8.45 3.68 23.30
C THR A 130 -9.43 2.92 24.20
N GLN A 131 -10.58 3.47 24.53
CA GLN A 131 -11.56 2.82 25.41
C GLN A 131 -12.17 1.59 24.74
N ASP A 132 -12.59 1.72 23.47
CA ASP A 132 -13.18 0.61 22.72
C ASP A 132 -12.12 -0.45 22.37
N ALA A 133 -10.90 -0.02 22.03
CA ALA A 133 -9.77 -0.92 21.82
C ALA A 133 -9.45 -1.76 23.08
N LEU A 134 -9.40 -1.15 24.26
CA LEU A 134 -9.18 -1.87 25.51
C LEU A 134 -10.36 -2.78 25.88
N ALA A 135 -11.59 -2.37 25.60
CA ALA A 135 -12.77 -3.22 25.80
C ALA A 135 -12.73 -4.46 24.89
N TYR A 136 -12.33 -4.30 23.63
CA TYR A 136 -12.11 -5.41 22.69
C TYR A 136 -11.01 -6.36 23.18
N ILE A 137 -9.85 -5.85 23.60
CA ILE A 137 -8.75 -6.63 24.17
C ILE A 137 -9.23 -7.46 25.37
N ALA A 138 -10.00 -6.85 26.27
CA ALA A 138 -10.54 -7.53 27.44
C ALA A 138 -11.59 -8.59 27.07
N GLU A 139 -12.50 -8.28 26.14
CA GLU A 139 -13.56 -9.19 25.68
C GLU A 139 -13.01 -10.49 25.10
N PHE A 140 -11.96 -10.40 24.26
CA PHE A 140 -11.33 -11.56 23.63
C PHE A 140 -10.17 -12.18 24.44
N GLY A 141 -9.89 -11.65 25.63
CA GLY A 141 -8.80 -12.14 26.49
C GLY A 141 -7.42 -12.04 25.83
N ILE A 142 -7.20 -11.00 25.01
CA ILE A 142 -5.96 -10.81 24.27
C ILE A 142 -4.81 -10.49 25.23
N THR A 143 -3.71 -11.25 25.12
CA THR A 143 -2.53 -11.11 25.99
C THR A 143 -1.23 -10.82 25.23
N TYR A 144 -1.26 -10.81 23.91
CA TYR A 144 -0.12 -10.38 23.12
C TYR A 144 -0.02 -8.86 23.08
N PRO A 145 1.18 -8.29 22.81
CA PRO A 145 1.37 -6.86 22.69
C PRO A 145 0.46 -6.23 21.64
N ASN A 146 -0.20 -5.14 22.01
CA ASN A 146 -1.05 -4.32 21.13
C ASN A 146 -0.81 -2.85 21.42
N GLY A 147 -0.94 -2.00 20.41
CA GLY A 147 -0.83 -0.56 20.57
C GLY A 147 -1.55 0.23 19.46
N PRO A 148 -1.84 1.51 19.72
CA PRO A 148 -2.63 2.34 18.81
C PRO A 148 -1.80 2.90 17.66
N ASP A 149 -2.38 2.95 16.47
CA ASP A 149 -1.86 3.66 15.30
C ASP A 149 -2.83 4.78 14.86
N LEU A 150 -3.14 5.69 15.78
CA LEU A 150 -4.10 6.78 15.58
C LEU A 150 -3.75 7.71 14.40
N GLY A 151 -2.47 7.86 14.10
CA GLY A 151 -1.98 8.69 13.00
C GLY A 151 -1.72 7.93 11.71
N THR A 152 -2.16 6.68 11.59
CA THR A 152 -2.01 5.78 10.44
C THR A 152 -0.57 5.58 9.95
N ARG A 153 0.43 6.03 10.71
CA ARG A 153 1.83 6.04 10.28
C ARG A 153 2.36 4.64 9.98
N ILE A 154 1.99 3.65 10.79
CA ILE A 154 2.40 2.25 10.59
C ILE A 154 1.55 1.64 9.47
N SER A 155 0.25 1.87 9.51
CA SER A 155 -0.71 1.42 8.51
C SER A 155 -0.39 1.93 7.11
N ASP A 156 -0.01 3.22 7.00
CA ASP A 156 0.41 3.82 5.73
C ASP A 156 1.73 3.22 5.22
N ALA A 157 2.70 2.94 6.11
CA ALA A 157 3.96 2.31 5.73
C ALA A 157 3.77 0.89 5.18
N TYR A 158 2.78 0.15 5.70
CA TYR A 158 2.40 -1.18 5.23
C TYR A 158 1.37 -1.16 4.11
N HIS A 159 0.90 0.03 3.71
CA HIS A 159 -0.10 0.25 2.65
C HIS A 159 -1.38 -0.58 2.87
N ILE A 160 -1.82 -0.74 4.13
CA ILE A 160 -3.04 -1.49 4.41
C ILE A 160 -4.23 -0.80 3.75
N GLN A 161 -5.16 -1.59 3.24
CA GLN A 161 -6.37 -1.10 2.57
C GLN A 161 -7.61 -1.23 3.45
N GLY A 162 -7.46 -1.93 4.55
CA GLY A 162 -8.52 -2.15 5.53
C GLY A 162 -8.06 -3.09 6.63
N VAL A 163 -8.99 -3.45 7.50
CA VAL A 163 -8.77 -4.41 8.57
C VAL A 163 -9.80 -5.55 8.50
N PRO A 164 -9.41 -6.79 8.82
CA PRO A 164 -8.07 -7.21 9.25
C PRO A 164 -7.11 -7.47 8.09
N GLU A 165 -5.86 -7.12 8.30
CA GLU A 165 -4.73 -7.52 7.46
C GLU A 165 -3.59 -8.02 8.34
N THR A 166 -2.92 -9.11 7.93
CA THR A 166 -1.85 -9.72 8.73
C THR A 166 -0.59 -9.91 7.90
N PHE A 167 0.55 -9.49 8.45
CA PHE A 167 1.87 -9.69 7.88
C PHE A 167 2.68 -10.63 8.78
N VAL A 168 3.29 -11.64 8.17
CA VAL A 168 4.28 -12.49 8.82
C VAL A 168 5.66 -12.07 8.33
N ILE A 169 6.53 -11.68 9.26
CA ILE A 169 7.88 -11.23 8.99
C ILE A 169 8.84 -12.35 9.39
N GLY A 170 9.74 -12.72 8.49
CA GLY A 170 10.75 -13.74 8.74
C GLY A 170 11.88 -13.26 9.66
N LYS A 171 12.72 -14.19 10.12
CA LYS A 171 13.87 -13.91 10.99
C LYS A 171 14.88 -12.93 10.36
N ASP A 172 14.96 -12.89 9.05
CA ASP A 172 15.77 -11.95 8.27
C ASP A 172 15.23 -10.53 8.21
N GLY A 173 13.99 -10.33 8.71
CA GLY A 173 13.27 -9.05 8.71
C GLY A 173 12.59 -8.73 7.38
N ASN A 174 12.45 -9.72 6.49
CA ASN A 174 11.69 -9.57 5.27
C ASN A 174 10.23 -10.01 5.47
N VAL A 175 9.30 -9.44 4.68
CA VAL A 175 7.92 -9.93 4.65
C VAL A 175 7.93 -11.35 4.06
N PHE A 176 7.60 -12.32 4.90
CA PHE A 176 7.49 -13.72 4.53
C PHE A 176 6.16 -14.01 3.85
N GLN A 177 5.07 -13.48 4.41
CA GLN A 177 3.73 -13.63 3.86
C GLN A 177 2.81 -12.49 4.29
N PHE A 178 2.01 -12.01 3.36
CA PHE A 178 0.86 -11.14 3.59
C PHE A 178 -0.43 -11.96 3.52
N ILE A 179 -1.37 -11.69 4.44
CA ILE A 179 -2.68 -12.34 4.51
C ILE A 179 -3.74 -11.23 4.48
N TYR A 180 -4.54 -11.25 3.44
CA TYR A 180 -5.68 -10.36 3.31
C TYR A 180 -6.91 -10.98 3.97
N ALA A 181 -7.68 -10.18 4.74
CA ALA A 181 -8.83 -10.62 5.53
C ALA A 181 -8.49 -11.59 6.69
N GLY A 182 -9.51 -12.14 7.35
CA GLY A 182 -9.36 -12.96 8.55
C GLY A 182 -8.58 -14.26 8.34
N VAL A 183 -7.89 -14.71 9.38
CA VAL A 183 -7.06 -15.90 9.37
C VAL A 183 -7.52 -16.92 10.43
N THR A 184 -7.41 -18.23 10.09
CA THR A 184 -7.65 -19.28 11.08
C THR A 184 -6.39 -19.61 11.88
N ALA A 185 -6.55 -20.13 13.11
CA ALA A 185 -5.41 -20.53 13.92
C ALA A 185 -4.52 -21.59 13.23
N ARG A 186 -5.11 -22.52 12.50
CA ARG A 186 -4.39 -23.57 11.76
C ARG A 186 -3.54 -22.97 10.64
N ASP A 187 -4.11 -22.06 9.86
CA ASP A 187 -3.42 -21.49 8.70
C ASP A 187 -2.28 -20.57 9.16
N LEU A 188 -2.54 -19.75 10.18
CA LEU A 188 -1.51 -18.88 10.74
C LEU A 188 -0.37 -19.69 11.38
N ALA A 189 -0.67 -20.74 12.15
CA ALA A 189 0.35 -21.63 12.71
C ALA A 189 1.21 -22.27 11.60
N ALA A 190 0.60 -22.77 10.53
CA ALA A 190 1.34 -23.36 9.41
C ALA A 190 2.23 -22.33 8.68
N ILE A 191 1.84 -21.06 8.63
CA ILE A 191 2.68 -19.99 8.06
C ILE A 191 3.84 -19.69 8.99
N ILE A 192 3.61 -19.57 10.30
CA ILE A 192 4.65 -19.34 11.31
C ILE A 192 5.69 -20.47 11.28
N ASP A 193 5.25 -21.72 11.24
CA ASP A 193 6.16 -22.88 11.21
C ASP A 193 7.06 -22.88 9.97
N ARG A 194 6.52 -22.49 8.82
CA ARG A 194 7.33 -22.32 7.59
C ARG A 194 8.33 -21.16 7.71
N ALA A 195 7.93 -20.05 8.32
CA ALA A 195 8.83 -18.91 8.56
C ALA A 195 9.93 -19.25 9.57
N LEU A 196 9.64 -20.08 10.58
CA LEU A 196 10.62 -20.57 11.55
C LEU A 196 11.65 -21.53 10.94
N ALA A 197 11.29 -22.22 9.87
CA ALA A 197 12.18 -23.19 9.17
C ALA A 197 13.20 -22.54 8.24
N GLN A 198 13.09 -21.20 8.00
CA GLN A 198 14.08 -20.42 7.25
C GLN A 198 15.14 -19.85 8.23
#